data_88a2c0fe763f5d5f4d14ad7f532e5e1a
#
_entry.id   88a2c0fe763f5d5f4d14ad7f532e5e1a
#
_cell.length_a   1.000
_cell.length_b   1.000
_cell.length_c   1.000
_cell.angle_alpha   90.00
_cell.angle_beta   90.00
_cell.angle_gamma   90.00
#
_symmetry.space_group_name_H-M   'P 1'
#
loop_
_entity.id
_entity.type
_entity.pdbx_description
1 polymer ?
#
loop_
_entity_poly.entity_id
_entity_poly.type
_entity_poly.pdbx_seq_one_letter_code
_entity_poly.pdbx_strand_id
1 'polypeptide(L)'
;MGSTAGIPLWAGEDVETCFSPLPGDLVVSVVSHGHGPLVQRLLDDLARLSSATVRRVVLTLNLPEAPPLPPAGGWPFALQIRGNARPVGFGTNHNRALAGATEPCVCVLNPDITLACGDPFAALVQLAAAPGIGCAYPVQIDAQGRRQDSERALPTPRALWRRRARRLPETRLDWVNAACLVLPQPVWQSLNGFDEGYFMYCEDVDLCLRLRLAGFRLARAPAQLVHAGQRASGRRLNHLCWHLQSLWRLWNSPVYRQAQRLLASDRAITDRIDVP
;
A
#
# COMPACT_ATOMS: atom_id res chain seq x y z
N MET A 1 -20.10 30.61 -36.48
CA MET A 1 -19.40 29.39 -36.94
C MET A 1 -18.61 28.88 -35.74
N GLY A 2 -19.21 27.96 -34.98
CA GLY A 2 -18.63 27.38 -33.78
C GLY A 2 -18.07 26.00 -34.12
N SER A 3 -16.82 25.77 -33.76
CA SER A 3 -16.18 24.46 -33.86
C SER A 3 -16.18 23.80 -32.48
N THR A 4 -17.02 22.80 -32.31
CA THR A 4 -17.01 21.86 -31.19
C THR A 4 -15.96 20.79 -31.43
N ALA A 5 -14.85 20.83 -30.69
CA ALA A 5 -13.87 19.77 -30.66
C ALA A 5 -14.40 18.60 -29.84
N GLY A 6 -14.69 17.50 -30.52
CA GLY A 6 -15.15 16.24 -29.90
C GLY A 6 -14.03 15.55 -29.12
N ILE A 7 -14.41 15.00 -27.98
CA ILE A 7 -13.62 14.10 -27.14
C ILE A 7 -13.51 12.76 -27.88
N PRO A 8 -12.33 12.13 -28.04
CA PRO A 8 -12.23 10.83 -28.66
C PRO A 8 -12.76 9.73 -27.70
N LEU A 9 -13.81 9.06 -28.13
CA LEU A 9 -14.27 7.78 -27.63
C LEU A 9 -13.20 6.71 -27.89
N TRP A 10 -12.62 6.13 -26.84
CA TRP A 10 -11.88 4.89 -26.93
C TRP A 10 -12.88 3.74 -27.06
N ALA A 11 -13.17 3.36 -28.31
CA ALA A 11 -13.85 2.11 -28.61
C ALA A 11 -12.84 0.96 -28.54
N GLY A 12 -13.23 -0.12 -27.89
CA GLY A 12 -12.40 -1.24 -27.50
C GLY A 12 -11.75 -2.00 -28.64
N GLU A 13 -10.58 -2.52 -28.33
CA GLU A 13 -10.14 -3.81 -28.84
C GLU A 13 -9.92 -4.70 -27.60
N ASP A 14 -10.65 -5.80 -27.55
CA ASP A 14 -10.54 -6.84 -26.56
C ASP A 14 -9.17 -7.53 -26.72
N VAL A 15 -8.16 -7.01 -26.03
CA VAL A 15 -6.91 -7.73 -25.84
C VAL A 15 -7.07 -8.52 -24.55
N GLU A 16 -7.58 -9.75 -24.66
CA GLU A 16 -7.37 -10.81 -23.66
C GLU A 16 -5.86 -11.11 -23.59
N THR A 17 -5.10 -10.25 -22.97
CA THR A 17 -3.76 -10.60 -22.51
C THR A 17 -3.91 -11.39 -21.23
N CYS A 18 -3.94 -12.71 -21.38
CA CYS A 18 -3.71 -13.65 -20.28
C CYS A 18 -2.31 -13.41 -19.74
N PHE A 19 -2.21 -12.51 -18.73
CA PHE A 19 -0.97 -12.18 -18.06
C PHE A 19 -0.62 -13.34 -17.13
N SER A 20 0.17 -14.30 -17.61
CA SER A 20 0.87 -15.23 -16.72
C SER A 20 2.00 -14.44 -16.07
N PRO A 21 2.04 -14.26 -14.74
CA PRO A 21 3.15 -13.58 -14.08
C PRO A 21 4.45 -14.32 -14.43
N LEU A 22 5.36 -13.62 -15.09
CA LEU A 22 6.70 -14.14 -15.36
C LEU A 22 7.50 -14.14 -14.03
N PRO A 23 8.43 -15.09 -13.85
CA PRO A 23 9.30 -15.08 -12.68
C PRO A 23 10.01 -13.72 -12.54
N GLY A 24 9.84 -13.06 -11.39
CA GLY A 24 10.54 -11.82 -11.09
C GLY A 24 9.81 -10.52 -11.45
N ASP A 25 8.49 -10.47 -11.40
CA ASP A 25 7.70 -9.29 -11.77
C ASP A 25 7.57 -8.20 -10.67
N LEU A 26 8.15 -8.41 -9.49
CA LEU A 26 7.93 -7.55 -8.33
C LEU A 26 9.22 -6.94 -7.76
N VAL A 27 9.23 -5.63 -7.58
CA VAL A 27 10.17 -4.94 -6.69
C VAL A 27 9.50 -4.62 -5.36
N VAL A 28 10.16 -4.99 -4.26
CA VAL A 28 9.66 -4.77 -2.90
C VAL A 28 10.46 -3.68 -2.23
N SER A 29 9.80 -2.65 -1.72
CA SER A 29 10.39 -1.60 -0.88
C SER A 29 10.10 -1.86 0.59
N VAL A 30 11.15 -1.99 1.38
CA VAL A 30 11.09 -2.16 2.86
C VAL A 30 11.82 -1.00 3.51
N VAL A 31 11.22 -0.40 4.54
CA VAL A 31 11.84 0.69 5.32
C VAL A 31 12.08 0.23 6.75
N SER A 32 13.32 0.23 7.18
CA SER A 32 13.71 -0.02 8.56
C SER A 32 13.94 1.29 9.32
N HIS A 33 13.44 1.35 10.54
CA HIS A 33 13.67 2.45 11.47
C HIS A 33 14.14 1.90 12.82
N GLY A 34 15.26 1.17 12.80
CA GLY A 34 15.78 0.42 13.94
C GLY A 34 15.08 -0.94 14.12
N HIS A 35 14.65 -1.58 13.03
CA HIS A 35 13.90 -2.84 13.04
C HIS A 35 14.73 -4.04 12.53
N GLY A 36 16.07 -3.99 12.65
CA GLY A 36 16.99 -5.01 12.10
C GLY A 36 16.53 -6.46 12.23
N PRO A 37 16.16 -6.97 13.44
CA PRO A 37 15.70 -8.35 13.61
C PRO A 37 14.40 -8.68 12.84
N LEU A 38 13.50 -7.70 12.65
CA LEU A 38 12.27 -7.88 11.87
C LEU A 38 12.59 -7.93 10.38
N VAL A 39 13.46 -7.02 9.92
CA VAL A 39 13.97 -6.98 8.54
C VAL A 39 14.65 -8.28 8.18
N GLN A 40 15.56 -8.79 9.05
CA GLN A 40 16.23 -10.07 8.80
C GLN A 40 15.21 -11.19 8.57
N ARG A 41 14.26 -11.35 9.48
CA ARG A 41 13.21 -12.38 9.36
C ARG A 41 12.37 -12.22 8.10
N LEU A 42 11.98 -10.98 7.77
CA LEU A 42 11.20 -10.71 6.57
C LEU A 42 11.98 -11.10 5.30
N LEU A 43 13.27 -10.75 5.21
CA LEU A 43 14.10 -11.09 4.06
C LEU A 43 14.33 -12.61 3.96
N ASP A 44 14.50 -13.28 5.08
CA ASP A 44 14.59 -14.77 5.12
C ASP A 44 13.28 -15.42 4.64
N ASP A 45 12.12 -14.88 5.03
CA ASP A 45 10.81 -15.34 4.55
C ASP A 45 10.65 -15.08 3.04
N LEU A 46 11.02 -13.90 2.55
CA LEU A 46 11.00 -13.57 1.11
C LEU A 46 11.91 -14.51 0.32
N ALA A 47 13.11 -14.78 0.81
CA ALA A 47 14.06 -15.69 0.16
C ALA A 47 13.53 -17.12 0.08
N ARG A 48 12.91 -17.59 1.13
CA ARG A 48 12.39 -18.96 1.24
C ARG A 48 11.09 -19.19 0.47
N LEU A 49 10.19 -18.20 0.46
CA LEU A 49 8.81 -18.39 0.01
C LEU A 49 8.47 -17.68 -1.29
N SER A 50 9.13 -16.57 -1.61
CA SER A 50 8.67 -15.65 -2.66
C SER A 50 9.74 -15.36 -3.72
N SER A 51 10.81 -16.16 -3.76
CA SER A 51 11.94 -15.96 -4.69
C SER A 51 11.54 -16.09 -6.17
N ALA A 52 10.46 -16.78 -6.47
CA ALA A 52 9.93 -16.87 -7.83
C ALA A 52 9.25 -15.56 -8.29
N THR A 53 8.65 -14.80 -7.37
CA THR A 53 7.88 -13.60 -7.68
C THR A 53 8.70 -12.32 -7.46
N VAL A 54 9.50 -12.29 -6.39
CA VAL A 54 10.29 -11.11 -6.00
C VAL A 54 11.60 -11.10 -6.76
N ARG A 55 11.77 -10.11 -7.65
CA ARG A 55 12.99 -9.90 -8.41
C ARG A 55 14.02 -9.07 -7.66
N ARG A 56 13.56 -8.06 -6.95
CA ARG A 56 14.41 -7.10 -6.26
C ARG A 56 13.78 -6.63 -4.96
N VAL A 57 14.62 -6.45 -3.95
CA VAL A 57 14.25 -5.80 -2.70
C VAL A 57 15.09 -4.55 -2.51
N VAL A 58 14.46 -3.42 -2.24
CA VAL A 58 15.13 -2.18 -1.86
C VAL A 58 14.87 -1.93 -0.38
N LEU A 59 15.89 -2.18 0.44
CA LEU A 59 15.87 -1.93 1.88
C LEU A 59 16.41 -0.52 2.16
N THR A 60 15.57 0.33 2.76
CA THR A 60 15.99 1.65 3.23
C THR A 60 16.21 1.63 4.74
N LEU A 61 17.43 1.87 5.17
CA LEU A 61 17.80 2.08 6.57
C LEU A 61 17.57 3.57 6.92
N ASN A 62 16.44 3.86 7.55
CA ASN A 62 16.05 5.23 7.91
C ASN A 62 16.77 5.75 9.18
N LEU A 63 17.39 4.84 9.92
CA LEU A 63 18.36 5.09 11.00
C LEU A 63 19.60 4.26 10.73
N PRO A 64 20.78 4.66 11.27
CA PRO A 64 21.98 3.82 11.23
C PRO A 64 21.72 2.48 11.95
N GLU A 65 21.87 1.39 11.20
CA GLU A 65 21.76 0.02 11.71
C GLU A 65 22.57 -0.94 10.83
N ALA A 66 22.91 -2.10 11.37
CA ALA A 66 23.65 -3.11 10.64
C ALA A 66 22.82 -3.66 9.46
N PRO A 67 23.42 -3.92 8.29
CA PRO A 67 22.75 -4.56 7.18
C PRO A 67 22.36 -6.02 7.55
N PRO A 68 21.31 -6.58 6.93
CA PRO A 68 20.94 -7.97 7.13
C PRO A 68 22.00 -8.91 6.59
N LEU A 69 22.13 -10.06 7.23
CA LEU A 69 23.08 -11.11 6.85
C LEU A 69 22.46 -12.00 5.75
N PRO A 70 23.14 -12.24 4.64
CA PRO A 70 22.65 -13.14 3.61
C PRO A 70 22.65 -14.60 4.07
N PRO A 71 21.70 -15.42 3.58
CA PRO A 71 21.77 -16.87 3.79
C PRO A 71 22.97 -17.49 3.07
N ALA A 72 23.28 -18.74 3.40
CA ALA A 72 24.29 -19.50 2.65
C ALA A 72 23.89 -19.55 1.17
N GLY A 73 24.76 -19.08 0.28
CA GLY A 73 24.46 -18.96 -1.16
C GLY A 73 23.94 -17.58 -1.60
N GLY A 74 23.75 -16.64 -0.68
CA GLY A 74 23.28 -15.28 -0.99
C GLY A 74 21.75 -15.16 -1.07
N TRP A 75 21.30 -13.95 -1.38
CA TRP A 75 19.87 -13.69 -1.58
C TRP A 75 19.44 -14.19 -2.97
N PRO A 76 18.28 -14.84 -3.12
CA PRO A 76 17.77 -15.28 -4.43
C PRO A 76 17.18 -14.14 -5.27
N PHE A 77 17.17 -12.93 -4.75
CA PHE A 77 16.75 -11.69 -5.40
C PHE A 77 17.85 -10.63 -5.29
N ALA A 78 17.81 -9.62 -6.13
CA ALA A 78 18.72 -8.47 -6.00
C ALA A 78 18.37 -7.66 -4.75
N LEU A 79 19.28 -7.59 -3.76
CA LEU A 79 19.11 -6.75 -2.58
C LEU A 79 19.87 -5.45 -2.76
N GLN A 80 19.17 -4.32 -2.72
CA GLN A 80 19.73 -2.97 -2.70
C GLN A 80 19.52 -2.36 -1.33
N ILE A 81 20.61 -1.93 -0.67
CA ILE A 81 20.52 -1.28 0.65
C ILE A 81 20.82 0.21 0.47
N ARG A 82 19.97 1.05 1.04
CA ARG A 82 20.10 2.51 1.06
C ARG A 82 20.11 2.99 2.50
N GLY A 83 20.99 3.91 2.85
CA GLY A 83 21.00 4.58 4.15
C GLY A 83 20.61 6.04 4.02
N ASN A 84 19.86 6.57 4.96
CA ASN A 84 19.56 7.98 5.07
C ASN A 84 20.52 8.67 6.03
N ALA A 85 21.05 9.84 5.67
CA ALA A 85 21.88 10.66 6.56
C ALA A 85 21.08 11.19 7.77
N ARG A 86 19.77 11.33 7.61
CA ARG A 86 18.80 11.69 8.66
C ARG A 86 17.45 11.06 8.34
N PRO A 87 16.63 10.74 9.35
CA PRO A 87 15.31 10.15 9.12
C PRO A 87 14.42 11.05 8.26
N VAL A 88 13.75 10.43 7.28
CA VAL A 88 12.73 11.08 6.45
C VAL A 88 11.40 10.33 6.59
N GLY A 89 10.33 10.90 6.02
CA GLY A 89 8.97 10.34 6.13
C GLY A 89 8.82 8.97 5.47
N PHE A 90 7.77 8.25 5.89
CA PHE A 90 7.46 6.92 5.38
C PHE A 90 7.29 6.93 3.84
N GLY A 91 6.41 7.79 3.33
CA GLY A 91 6.15 7.90 1.89
C GLY A 91 7.39 8.30 1.10
N THR A 92 8.19 9.26 1.58
CA THR A 92 9.42 9.69 0.95
C THR A 92 10.43 8.55 0.80
N ASN A 93 10.56 7.68 1.81
CA ASN A 93 11.44 6.52 1.75
C ASN A 93 11.03 5.55 0.64
N HIS A 94 9.74 5.21 0.58
CA HIS A 94 9.23 4.31 -0.45
C HIS A 94 9.31 4.92 -1.86
N ASN A 95 9.01 6.20 -2.02
CA ASN A 95 9.15 6.90 -3.29
C ASN A 95 10.60 6.82 -3.81
N ARG A 96 11.57 7.11 -2.94
CA ARG A 96 13.00 7.04 -3.29
C ARG A 96 13.45 5.62 -3.61
N ALA A 97 12.95 4.63 -2.87
CA ALA A 97 13.28 3.22 -3.09
C ALA A 97 12.75 2.70 -4.42
N LEU A 98 11.56 3.12 -4.82
CA LEU A 98 10.86 2.67 -6.02
C LEU A 98 11.08 3.59 -7.23
N ALA A 99 11.85 4.68 -7.07
CA ALA A 99 12.19 5.57 -8.18
C ALA A 99 12.96 4.79 -9.27
N GLY A 100 12.49 4.92 -10.52
CA GLY A 100 13.08 4.22 -11.65
C GLY A 100 12.88 2.71 -11.67
N ALA A 101 11.90 2.19 -10.91
CA ALA A 101 11.51 0.79 -10.99
C ALA A 101 11.07 0.42 -12.41
N THR A 102 11.55 -0.70 -12.90
CA THR A 102 11.26 -1.24 -14.24
C THR A 102 10.47 -2.54 -14.17
N GLU A 103 10.31 -3.10 -12.97
CA GLU A 103 9.49 -4.27 -12.73
C GLU A 103 8.00 -3.94 -12.97
N PRO A 104 7.19 -4.86 -13.52
CA PRO A 104 5.77 -4.63 -13.80
C PRO A 104 4.96 -4.17 -12.59
N CYS A 105 5.33 -4.63 -11.38
CA CYS A 105 4.67 -4.25 -10.14
C CYS A 105 5.67 -3.73 -9.10
N VAL A 106 5.19 -2.82 -8.26
CA VAL A 106 5.89 -2.32 -7.09
C VAL A 106 5.15 -2.73 -5.81
N CYS A 107 5.90 -3.04 -4.76
CA CYS A 107 5.34 -3.37 -3.45
C CYS A 107 5.88 -2.45 -2.36
N VAL A 108 4.99 -1.87 -1.58
CA VAL A 108 5.28 -1.27 -0.27
C VAL A 108 5.06 -2.34 0.78
N LEU A 109 6.07 -2.63 1.61
CA LEU A 109 6.02 -3.70 2.60
C LEU A 109 6.62 -3.26 3.94
N ASN A 110 5.85 -3.40 5.01
CA ASN A 110 6.34 -3.11 6.35
C ASN A 110 7.30 -4.19 6.86
N PRO A 111 8.32 -3.83 7.66
CA PRO A 111 9.30 -4.78 8.18
C PRO A 111 8.74 -5.76 9.24
N ASP A 112 7.59 -5.47 9.84
CA ASP A 112 6.93 -6.30 10.86
C ASP A 112 5.90 -7.28 10.28
N ILE A 113 6.00 -7.53 8.97
CA ILE A 113 5.25 -8.57 8.26
C ILE A 113 5.98 -9.91 8.37
N THR A 114 5.20 -11.00 8.47
CA THR A 114 5.69 -12.39 8.42
C THR A 114 4.85 -13.18 7.42
N LEU A 115 5.51 -13.99 6.59
CA LEU A 115 4.87 -14.80 5.55
C LEU A 115 4.50 -16.22 6.06
N ALA A 116 3.92 -16.30 7.26
CA ALA A 116 3.59 -17.60 7.89
C ALA A 116 2.56 -18.43 7.11
N CYS A 117 1.79 -17.81 6.20
CA CYS A 117 0.75 -18.46 5.40
C CYS A 117 1.20 -18.84 3.98
N GLY A 118 2.49 -18.76 3.67
CA GLY A 118 3.05 -19.02 2.33
C GLY A 118 3.29 -17.72 1.53
N ASP A 119 3.51 -17.86 0.20
CA ASP A 119 3.75 -16.70 -0.68
C ASP A 119 2.45 -15.95 -1.00
N PRO A 120 2.28 -14.71 -0.54
CA PRO A 120 1.13 -13.89 -0.91
C PRO A 120 1.32 -13.16 -2.26
N PHE A 121 2.55 -13.00 -2.73
CA PHE A 121 2.88 -12.04 -3.79
C PHE A 121 2.45 -12.50 -5.17
N ALA A 122 2.46 -13.81 -5.46
CA ALA A 122 1.96 -14.32 -6.73
C ALA A 122 0.49 -13.92 -6.97
N ALA A 123 -0.37 -14.13 -5.97
CA ALA A 123 -1.78 -13.72 -6.06
C ALA A 123 -1.96 -12.20 -6.09
N LEU A 124 -1.12 -11.44 -5.37
CA LEU A 124 -1.16 -9.98 -5.36
C LEU A 124 -0.76 -9.39 -6.71
N VAL A 125 0.32 -9.88 -7.32
CA VAL A 125 0.79 -9.44 -8.66
C VAL A 125 -0.25 -9.77 -9.71
N GLN A 126 -0.79 -11.00 -9.71
CA GLN A 126 -1.84 -11.41 -10.63
C GLN A 126 -3.07 -10.50 -10.53
N LEU A 127 -3.51 -10.18 -9.30
CA LEU A 127 -4.66 -9.30 -9.10
C LEU A 127 -4.35 -7.86 -9.49
N ALA A 128 -3.15 -7.35 -9.19
CA ALA A 128 -2.73 -6.01 -9.56
C ALA A 128 -2.70 -5.82 -11.09
N ALA A 129 -2.37 -6.87 -11.85
CA ALA A 129 -2.36 -6.85 -13.31
C ALA A 129 -3.77 -6.84 -13.94
N ALA A 130 -4.84 -7.09 -13.15
CA ALA A 130 -6.20 -7.12 -13.68
C ALA A 130 -6.70 -5.70 -14.05
N PRO A 131 -7.49 -5.56 -15.14
CA PRO A 131 -7.96 -4.26 -15.61
C PRO A 131 -8.70 -3.46 -14.53
N GLY A 132 -8.37 -2.19 -14.42
CA GLY A 132 -9.00 -1.25 -13.47
C GLY A 132 -8.58 -1.45 -12.01
N ILE A 133 -7.65 -2.36 -11.70
CA ILE A 133 -7.08 -2.49 -10.36
C ILE A 133 -5.86 -1.57 -10.25
N GLY A 134 -5.89 -0.67 -9.28
CA GLY A 134 -4.76 0.24 -8.98
C GLY A 134 -3.92 -0.21 -7.80
N CYS A 135 -4.51 -1.02 -6.91
CA CYS A 135 -3.81 -1.57 -5.75
C CYS A 135 -4.41 -2.91 -5.33
N ALA A 136 -3.56 -3.93 -5.22
CA ALA A 136 -3.88 -5.21 -4.61
C ALA A 136 -3.27 -5.29 -3.20
N TYR A 137 -4.01 -5.88 -2.25
CA TYR A 137 -3.57 -6.03 -0.87
C TYR A 137 -4.07 -7.36 -0.28
N PRO A 138 -3.35 -7.95 0.68
CA PRO A 138 -3.72 -9.22 1.31
C PRO A 138 -4.63 -9.02 2.52
N VAL A 139 -5.21 -10.11 3.00
CA VAL A 139 -5.81 -10.16 4.33
C VAL A 139 -4.70 -10.08 5.38
N GLN A 140 -4.80 -9.14 6.30
CA GLN A 140 -3.88 -9.03 7.43
C GLN A 140 -4.47 -9.73 8.64
N ILE A 141 -3.67 -10.61 9.27
CA ILE A 141 -4.01 -11.31 10.52
C ILE A 141 -3.01 -10.97 11.61
N ASP A 142 -3.40 -11.11 12.86
CA ASP A 142 -2.46 -11.03 13.99
C ASP A 142 -1.78 -12.38 14.25
N ALA A 143 -0.85 -12.43 15.21
CA ALA A 143 -0.14 -13.64 15.59
C ALA A 143 -1.07 -14.77 16.13
N GLN A 144 -2.32 -14.45 16.46
CA GLN A 144 -3.34 -15.39 16.89
C GLN A 144 -4.28 -15.80 15.74
N GLY A 145 -3.99 -15.41 14.49
CA GLY A 145 -4.79 -15.71 13.31
C GLY A 145 -6.08 -14.89 13.18
N ARG A 146 -6.30 -13.87 14.02
CA ARG A 146 -7.50 -13.02 13.96
C ARG A 146 -7.30 -11.95 12.90
N ARG A 147 -8.32 -11.76 12.05
CA ARG A 147 -8.28 -10.72 11.02
C ARG A 147 -8.13 -9.34 11.65
N GLN A 148 -7.18 -8.57 11.12
CA GLN A 148 -6.97 -7.19 11.48
C GLN A 148 -7.84 -6.26 10.62
N ASP A 149 -8.18 -5.12 11.21
CA ASP A 149 -8.94 -4.05 10.58
C ASP A 149 -7.99 -3.19 9.71
N SER A 150 -7.66 -3.73 8.52
CA SER A 150 -6.80 -3.07 7.53
C SER A 150 -7.59 -2.22 6.52
N GLU A 151 -8.85 -2.59 6.28
CA GLU A 151 -9.80 -1.92 5.39
C GLU A 151 -10.62 -0.91 6.19
N ARG A 152 -10.75 0.31 5.71
CA ARG A 152 -11.35 1.38 6.51
C ARG A 152 -12.17 2.36 5.68
N ALA A 153 -13.18 2.94 6.33
CA ALA A 153 -13.90 4.09 5.82
C ALA A 153 -13.07 5.36 5.89
N LEU A 154 -13.44 6.36 5.07
CA LEU A 154 -12.82 7.68 5.06
C LEU A 154 -12.74 8.25 6.49
N PRO A 155 -11.56 8.73 6.93
CA PRO A 155 -11.35 9.20 8.30
C PRO A 155 -12.01 10.56 8.56
N THR A 156 -13.36 10.56 8.61
CA THR A 156 -14.11 11.72 9.09
C THR A 156 -14.07 11.80 10.61
N PRO A 157 -14.24 12.99 11.24
CA PRO A 157 -14.31 13.09 12.70
C PRO A 157 -15.34 12.13 13.32
N ARG A 158 -16.51 11.96 12.65
CA ARG A 158 -17.57 11.04 13.07
C ARG A 158 -17.13 9.56 12.96
N ALA A 159 -16.44 9.16 11.87
CA ALA A 159 -15.92 7.80 11.69
C ALA A 159 -14.87 7.47 12.74
N LEU A 160 -13.93 8.39 12.98
CA LEU A 160 -12.89 8.23 14.00
C LEU A 160 -13.48 8.12 15.41
N TRP A 161 -14.50 8.92 15.74
CA TRP A 161 -15.21 8.83 17.02
C TRP A 161 -15.94 7.49 17.17
N ARG A 162 -16.71 7.07 16.16
CA ARG A 162 -17.42 5.76 16.18
C ARG A 162 -16.45 4.60 16.40
N ARG A 163 -15.32 4.60 15.70
CA ARG A 163 -14.30 3.57 15.82
C ARG A 163 -13.66 3.55 17.20
N ARG A 164 -13.27 4.71 17.75
CA ARG A 164 -12.63 4.79 19.07
C ARG A 164 -13.60 4.55 20.23
N ALA A 165 -14.79 5.13 20.16
CA ALA A 165 -15.77 5.09 21.25
C ALA A 165 -16.63 3.81 21.24
N ARG A 166 -17.01 3.33 20.05
CA ARG A 166 -17.97 2.21 19.93
C ARG A 166 -17.33 0.91 19.48
N ARG A 167 -16.07 0.89 19.08
CA ARG A 167 -15.36 -0.29 18.56
C ARG A 167 -16.14 -1.07 17.49
N LEU A 168 -16.96 -0.37 16.71
CA LEU A 168 -17.74 -0.98 15.64
C LEU A 168 -16.82 -1.33 14.47
N PRO A 169 -17.01 -2.49 13.83
CA PRO A 169 -16.26 -2.85 12.64
C PRO A 169 -16.55 -1.86 11.50
N GLU A 170 -15.55 -1.64 10.66
CA GLU A 170 -15.73 -0.85 9.45
C GLU A 170 -16.56 -1.64 8.44
N THR A 171 -17.56 -1.00 7.89
CA THR A 171 -18.45 -1.61 6.89
C THR A 171 -18.08 -1.23 5.46
N ARG A 172 -17.06 -0.37 5.30
CA ARG A 172 -16.66 0.22 4.02
C ARG A 172 -15.17 0.13 3.80
N LEU A 173 -14.83 -0.10 2.55
CA LEU A 173 -13.48 -0.01 2.03
C LEU A 173 -13.32 1.31 1.25
N ASP A 174 -12.94 2.38 1.91
CA ASP A 174 -12.53 3.62 1.23
C ASP A 174 -11.01 3.67 1.05
N TRP A 175 -10.26 3.12 1.99
CA TRP A 175 -8.81 3.00 1.96
C TRP A 175 -8.31 1.77 2.73
N VAL A 176 -7.07 1.39 2.49
CA VAL A 176 -6.37 0.27 3.15
C VAL A 176 -5.02 0.75 3.67
N ASN A 177 -4.56 0.21 4.81
CA ASN A 177 -3.26 0.60 5.37
C ASN A 177 -2.09 0.09 4.49
N ALA A 178 -0.96 0.80 4.53
CA ALA A 178 0.22 0.51 3.72
C ALA A 178 1.14 -0.55 4.32
N ALA A 179 0.63 -1.53 5.08
CA ALA A 179 1.46 -2.60 5.61
C ALA A 179 1.95 -3.56 4.50
N CYS A 180 1.11 -3.80 3.49
CA CYS A 180 1.48 -4.51 2.26
C CYS A 180 0.56 -4.05 1.14
N LEU A 181 1.10 -3.32 0.16
CA LEU A 181 0.40 -2.84 -1.02
C LEU A 181 1.18 -3.22 -2.27
N VAL A 182 0.54 -3.83 -3.25
CA VAL A 182 1.11 -4.12 -4.58
C VAL A 182 0.35 -3.30 -5.60
N LEU A 183 1.08 -2.50 -6.39
CA LEU A 183 0.52 -1.64 -7.42
C LEU A 183 1.18 -1.93 -8.77
N PRO A 184 0.45 -1.84 -9.90
CA PRO A 184 1.08 -1.75 -11.21
C PRO A 184 2.06 -0.57 -11.25
N GLN A 185 3.27 -0.80 -11.76
CA GLN A 185 4.31 0.23 -11.82
C GLN A 185 3.85 1.49 -12.60
N PRO A 186 3.13 1.40 -13.73
CA PRO A 186 2.63 2.60 -14.41
C PRO A 186 1.62 3.40 -13.56
N VAL A 187 0.80 2.72 -12.75
CA VAL A 187 -0.14 3.38 -11.83
C VAL A 187 0.62 4.10 -10.73
N TRP A 188 1.62 3.44 -10.12
CA TRP A 188 2.50 4.08 -9.13
C TRP A 188 3.16 5.34 -9.68
N GLN A 189 3.71 5.27 -10.90
CA GLN A 189 4.34 6.42 -11.57
C GLN A 189 3.35 7.54 -11.86
N SER A 190 2.16 7.23 -12.39
CA SER A 190 1.15 8.24 -12.74
C SER A 190 0.67 9.05 -11.53
N LEU A 191 0.72 8.44 -10.34
CA LEU A 191 0.38 9.09 -9.07
C LEU A 191 1.59 9.76 -8.39
N ASN A 192 2.81 9.64 -8.94
CA ASN A 192 4.06 10.04 -8.29
C ASN A 192 4.25 9.42 -6.89
N GLY A 193 3.77 8.17 -6.68
CA GLY A 193 3.86 7.48 -5.41
C GLY A 193 3.06 8.14 -4.29
N PHE A 194 3.62 8.16 -3.08
CA PHE A 194 3.05 8.85 -1.91
C PHE A 194 3.23 10.36 -1.98
N ASP A 195 2.32 11.14 -1.38
CA ASP A 195 2.53 12.57 -1.10
C ASP A 195 3.56 12.72 0.03
N GLU A 196 4.74 13.24 -0.30
CA GLU A 196 5.85 13.44 0.65
C GLU A 196 5.61 14.53 1.70
N GLY A 197 4.52 15.27 1.57
CA GLY A 197 4.08 16.21 2.60
C GLY A 197 3.57 15.55 3.88
N TYR A 198 3.33 14.23 3.86
CA TYR A 198 3.09 13.42 5.06
C TYR A 198 4.40 12.82 5.57
N PHE A 199 4.79 13.14 6.80
CA PHE A 199 5.94 12.51 7.42
C PHE A 199 5.61 11.07 7.85
N MET A 200 4.47 10.90 8.50
CA MET A 200 3.95 9.62 8.98
C MET A 200 2.44 9.73 9.16
N TYR A 201 1.69 8.67 8.80
CA TYR A 201 0.23 8.58 8.82
C TYR A 201 -0.47 9.39 7.73
N CYS A 202 -1.60 8.88 7.28
CA CYS A 202 -2.46 9.42 6.23
C CYS A 202 -1.87 9.44 4.81
N GLU A 203 -0.60 9.11 4.59
CA GLU A 203 -0.03 8.91 3.26
C GLU A 203 -0.70 7.75 2.52
N ASP A 204 -1.05 6.68 3.25
CA ASP A 204 -1.81 5.53 2.75
C ASP A 204 -3.26 5.90 2.39
N VAL A 205 -3.89 6.71 3.24
CA VAL A 205 -5.22 7.26 2.95
C VAL A 205 -5.18 8.09 1.67
N ASP A 206 -4.27 9.05 1.59
CA ASP A 206 -4.12 9.93 0.43
C ASP A 206 -3.86 9.15 -0.86
N LEU A 207 -2.95 8.18 -0.84
CA LEU A 207 -2.68 7.31 -1.99
C LEU A 207 -3.94 6.56 -2.45
N CYS A 208 -4.66 5.94 -1.52
CA CYS A 208 -5.90 5.21 -1.84
C CYS A 208 -6.98 6.12 -2.42
N LEU A 209 -7.10 7.35 -1.91
CA LEU A 209 -8.05 8.33 -2.44
C LEU A 209 -7.66 8.80 -3.84
N ARG A 210 -6.36 9.05 -4.10
CA ARG A 210 -5.88 9.41 -5.44
C ARG A 210 -6.10 8.29 -6.45
N LEU A 211 -5.90 7.02 -6.06
CA LEU A 211 -6.24 5.86 -6.89
C LEU A 211 -7.72 5.87 -7.29
N ARG A 212 -8.62 6.07 -6.33
CA ARG A 212 -10.07 6.13 -6.60
C ARG A 212 -10.47 7.30 -7.49
N LEU A 213 -9.89 8.48 -7.25
CA LEU A 213 -10.13 9.66 -8.08
C LEU A 213 -9.64 9.47 -9.52
N ALA A 214 -8.60 8.66 -9.71
CA ALA A 214 -8.11 8.26 -11.04
C ALA A 214 -8.92 7.10 -11.66
N GLY A 215 -10.00 6.64 -11.02
CA GLY A 215 -10.88 5.57 -11.52
C GLY A 215 -10.41 4.15 -11.21
N PHE A 216 -9.34 3.99 -10.43
CA PHE A 216 -8.84 2.66 -10.04
C PHE A 216 -9.55 2.09 -8.81
N ARG A 217 -9.61 0.77 -8.75
CA ARG A 217 -10.13 0.01 -7.60
C ARG A 217 -9.01 -0.48 -6.69
N LEU A 218 -9.32 -0.56 -5.40
CA LEU A 218 -8.54 -1.29 -4.40
C LEU A 218 -9.11 -2.71 -4.31
N ALA A 219 -8.28 -3.73 -4.47
CA ALA A 219 -8.73 -5.10 -4.53
C ALA A 219 -8.00 -6.01 -3.52
N ARG A 220 -8.78 -6.81 -2.80
CA ARG A 220 -8.26 -7.77 -1.83
C ARG A 220 -7.96 -9.10 -2.51
N ALA A 221 -6.69 -9.52 -2.46
CA ALA A 221 -6.29 -10.84 -2.96
C ALA A 221 -6.70 -11.97 -2.00
N PRO A 222 -6.88 -13.20 -2.50
CA PRO A 222 -7.09 -14.40 -1.69
C PRO A 222 -5.75 -14.87 -1.07
N ALA A 223 -5.05 -13.96 -0.41
CA ALA A 223 -3.75 -14.18 0.22
C ALA A 223 -3.76 -13.60 1.63
N GLN A 224 -2.96 -14.19 2.52
CA GLN A 224 -2.87 -13.77 3.92
C GLN A 224 -1.42 -13.51 4.32
N LEU A 225 -1.23 -12.57 5.23
CA LEU A 225 0.04 -12.35 5.92
C LEU A 225 -0.19 -11.98 7.39
N VAL A 226 0.81 -12.30 8.21
CA VAL A 226 0.80 -11.91 9.62
C VAL A 226 1.43 -10.54 9.76
N HIS A 227 0.70 -9.59 10.36
CA HIS A 227 1.20 -8.26 10.67
C HIS A 227 1.30 -8.14 12.19
N ALA A 228 2.52 -8.12 12.72
CA ALA A 228 2.75 -8.10 14.16
C ALA A 228 2.21 -6.83 14.84
N GLY A 229 2.07 -5.74 14.07
CA GLY A 229 1.49 -4.47 14.54
C GLY A 229 2.23 -3.95 15.77
N GLN A 230 3.56 -3.97 15.75
CA GLN A 230 4.37 -3.48 16.86
C GLN A 230 4.07 -1.99 17.08
N ARG A 231 3.13 -1.73 17.98
CA ARG A 231 2.88 -0.38 18.48
C ARG A 231 4.14 0.06 19.20
N ALA A 232 4.86 1.02 18.60
CA ALA A 232 6.01 1.67 19.21
C ALA A 232 5.58 2.29 20.56
N SER A 233 5.65 1.51 21.63
CA SER A 233 5.15 1.85 22.97
C SER A 233 5.97 2.95 23.66
N GLY A 234 7.10 3.36 23.10
CA GLY A 234 8.01 4.34 23.73
C GLY A 234 7.94 5.79 23.22
N ARG A 235 7.18 6.09 22.13
CA ARG A 235 7.19 7.41 21.48
C ARG A 235 5.79 8.02 21.31
N ARG A 236 4.90 7.82 22.27
CA ARG A 236 3.47 8.17 22.15
C ARG A 236 3.19 9.63 21.78
N LEU A 237 3.93 10.61 22.31
CA LEU A 237 3.66 12.02 22.07
C LEU A 237 4.03 12.46 20.64
N ASN A 238 5.19 12.06 20.14
CA ASN A 238 5.60 12.40 18.77
C ASN A 238 4.66 11.75 17.74
N HIS A 239 4.27 10.49 17.94
CA HIS A 239 3.32 9.83 17.07
C HIS A 239 1.94 10.48 17.09
N LEU A 240 1.49 10.98 18.24
CA LEU A 240 0.24 11.73 18.32
C LEU A 240 0.33 13.05 17.55
N CYS A 241 1.42 13.80 17.71
CA CYS A 241 1.66 15.04 16.97
C CYS A 241 1.66 14.80 15.46
N TRP A 242 2.41 13.81 14.97
CA TRP A 242 2.41 13.46 13.55
C TRP A 242 1.03 13.05 13.06
N HIS A 243 0.29 12.27 13.84
CA HIS A 243 -1.06 11.84 13.47
C HIS A 243 -2.03 13.02 13.36
N LEU A 244 -1.98 13.97 14.29
CA LEU A 244 -2.81 15.18 14.26
C LEU A 244 -2.44 16.09 13.09
N GLN A 245 -1.15 16.32 12.85
CA GLN A 245 -0.66 17.12 11.72
C GLN A 245 -1.10 16.49 10.38
N SER A 246 -0.95 15.18 10.24
CA SER A 246 -1.32 14.47 9.02
C SER A 246 -2.83 14.44 8.80
N LEU A 247 -3.64 14.26 9.84
CA LEU A 247 -5.10 14.38 9.72
C LEU A 247 -5.52 15.80 9.32
N TRP A 248 -4.92 16.81 9.94
CA TRP A 248 -5.21 18.21 9.58
C TRP A 248 -4.86 18.50 8.11
N ARG A 249 -3.66 18.06 7.65
CA ARG A 249 -3.26 18.16 6.24
C ARG A 249 -4.27 17.46 5.34
N LEU A 250 -4.62 16.20 5.65
CA LEU A 250 -5.55 15.40 4.87
C LEU A 250 -6.90 16.10 4.72
N TRP A 251 -7.51 16.53 5.82
CA TRP A 251 -8.83 17.17 5.80
C TRP A 251 -8.85 18.50 5.02
N ASN A 252 -7.73 19.20 4.95
CA ASN A 252 -7.59 20.44 4.17
C ASN A 252 -7.15 20.19 2.72
N SER A 253 -6.83 18.94 2.35
CA SER A 253 -6.38 18.64 1.00
C SER A 253 -7.51 18.68 -0.04
N PRO A 254 -7.22 19.07 -1.29
CA PRO A 254 -8.19 18.96 -2.38
C PRO A 254 -8.57 17.50 -2.67
N VAL A 255 -7.64 16.55 -2.51
CA VAL A 255 -7.85 15.11 -2.68
C VAL A 255 -8.96 14.62 -1.76
N TYR A 256 -8.89 14.96 -0.47
CA TYR A 256 -9.90 14.56 0.50
C TYR A 256 -11.29 15.10 0.16
N ARG A 257 -11.39 16.39 -0.21
CA ARG A 257 -12.68 17.02 -0.57
C ARG A 257 -13.29 16.40 -1.83
N GLN A 258 -12.49 16.13 -2.85
CA GLN A 258 -12.95 15.47 -4.08
C GLN A 258 -13.40 14.04 -3.80
N ALA A 259 -12.61 13.27 -3.04
CA ALA A 259 -12.94 11.91 -2.66
C ALA A 259 -14.22 11.83 -1.80
N GLN A 260 -14.47 12.79 -0.90
CA GLN A 260 -15.73 12.85 -0.17
C GLN A 260 -16.94 12.95 -1.10
N ARG A 261 -16.86 13.75 -2.16
CA ARG A 261 -17.93 13.90 -3.16
C ARG A 261 -18.13 12.63 -3.97
N LEU A 262 -17.05 12.03 -4.46
CA LEU A 262 -17.07 10.76 -5.21
C LEU A 262 -17.72 9.65 -4.37
N LEU A 263 -17.25 9.44 -3.15
CA LEU A 263 -17.73 8.40 -2.26
C LEU A 263 -19.16 8.64 -1.74
N ALA A 264 -19.64 9.89 -1.76
CA ALA A 264 -21.04 10.23 -1.47
C ALA A 264 -21.96 9.90 -2.65
N SER A 265 -21.51 10.14 -3.90
CA SER A 265 -22.29 9.78 -5.10
C SER A 265 -22.39 8.27 -5.27
N ASP A 266 -21.34 7.50 -5.01
CA ASP A 266 -21.34 6.05 -5.04
C ASP A 266 -22.38 5.46 -4.06
N ARG A 267 -22.51 6.08 -2.87
CA ARG A 267 -23.54 5.71 -1.90
C ARG A 267 -24.96 5.90 -2.44
N ALA A 268 -25.23 7.06 -3.03
CA ALA A 268 -26.56 7.38 -3.54
C ALA A 268 -26.97 6.46 -4.69
N ILE A 269 -26.00 5.89 -5.43
CA ILE A 269 -26.25 4.90 -6.49
C ILE A 269 -26.53 3.53 -5.87
N THR A 270 -25.73 3.07 -4.90
CA THR A 270 -25.90 1.77 -4.24
C THR A 270 -27.24 1.73 -3.47
N ASP A 271 -27.55 2.77 -2.69
CA ASP A 271 -28.81 2.85 -1.93
C ASP A 271 -30.06 2.88 -2.83
N ARG A 272 -29.94 3.27 -4.12
CA ARG A 272 -31.04 3.23 -5.10
C ARG A 272 -31.25 1.86 -5.74
N ILE A 273 -30.21 1.04 -5.78
CA ILE A 273 -30.26 -0.31 -6.37
C ILE A 273 -30.81 -1.33 -5.35
N ASP A 274 -30.61 -1.07 -4.06
CA ASP A 274 -31.04 -1.94 -2.94
C ASP A 274 -32.47 -1.65 -2.45
N VAL A 275 -33.27 -0.83 -3.13
CA VAL A 275 -34.70 -0.65 -2.82
C VAL A 275 -35.50 -1.70 -3.61
N PRO A 276 -36.15 -2.67 -2.95
CA PRO A 276 -36.95 -3.72 -3.59
C PRO A 276 -38.17 -3.17 -4.33
#